data_a86dd2d6e5ad6696c21f7ad6098c233e
#
_entry.id   a86dd2d6e5ad6696c21f7ad6098c233e
#
_cell.length_a   1.000
_cell.length_b   1.000
_cell.length_c   1.000
_cell.angle_alpha   90.00
_cell.angle_beta   90.00
_cell.angle_gamma   90.00
#
_symmetry.space_group_name_H-M   'P 1'
#
loop_
_entity.id
_entity.type
_entity.pdbx_description
1 polymer ?
#
loop_
_entity_poly.entity_id
_entity_poly.type
_entity_poly.pdbx_seq_one_letter_code
_entity_poly.pdbx_strand_id
1 'polypeptide(L)'
;MSTLFADGVKRSGGIPFYIPISNPDFAREYVNRIDKLILSGGQNVDSSYYGEEKTIDSKDYFLARDIWEVALVKEAIAQGKPVLGVCRGLQLYNAVTGGSLNQAIDGHAEKGPFEITHKIVTENGSQL
;
A
#
# COMPACT_ATOMS: atom_id res chain seq x y z
N MET A 1 9.30 9.84 -5.13
CA MET A 1 7.86 9.51 -5.18
C MET A 1 7.29 10.05 -6.46
N SER A 2 6.49 9.29 -7.18
CA SER A 2 5.91 9.72 -8.47
C SER A 2 4.86 10.82 -8.23
N THR A 3 4.90 11.89 -9.02
CA THR A 3 3.89 12.97 -8.99
C THR A 3 2.52 12.50 -9.48
N LEU A 4 2.45 11.33 -10.14
CA LEU A 4 1.23 10.77 -10.70
C LEU A 4 0.11 10.59 -9.67
N PHE A 5 0.43 10.17 -8.45
CA PHE A 5 -0.56 10.05 -7.38
C PHE A 5 -1.12 11.42 -6.96
N ALA A 6 -0.26 12.42 -6.82
CA ALA A 6 -0.70 13.78 -6.50
C ALA A 6 -1.59 14.36 -7.60
N ASP A 7 -1.25 14.11 -8.85
CA ASP A 7 -2.04 14.56 -9.99
C ASP A 7 -3.40 13.84 -10.07
N GLY A 8 -3.44 12.54 -9.74
CA GLY A 8 -4.69 11.79 -9.62
C GLY A 8 -5.61 12.37 -8.56
N VAL A 9 -5.07 12.67 -7.36
CA VAL A 9 -5.83 13.29 -6.27
C VAL A 9 -6.38 14.65 -6.67
N LYS A 10 -5.56 15.50 -7.31
CA LYS A 10 -6.02 16.82 -7.81
C LYS A 10 -7.14 16.71 -8.83
N ARG A 11 -7.02 15.78 -9.78
CA ARG A 11 -8.07 15.53 -10.80
C ARG A 11 -9.38 15.06 -10.18
N SER A 12 -9.31 14.39 -9.03
CA SER A 12 -10.47 13.94 -8.27
C SER A 12 -11.03 15.04 -7.32
N GLY A 13 -10.52 16.28 -7.41
CA GLY A 13 -10.96 17.38 -6.57
C GLY A 13 -10.35 17.41 -5.16
N GLY A 14 -9.36 16.58 -4.89
CA GLY A 14 -8.69 16.52 -3.60
C GLY A 14 -7.42 17.38 -3.52
N ILE A 15 -6.93 17.59 -2.30
CA ILE A 15 -5.66 18.24 -2.01
C ILE A 15 -4.67 17.15 -1.57
N PRO A 16 -3.60 16.87 -2.35
CA PRO A 16 -2.64 15.83 -1.99
C PRO A 16 -1.65 16.31 -0.94
N PHE A 17 -1.43 15.46 0.07
CA PHE A 17 -0.36 15.60 1.03
C PHE A 17 0.56 14.39 0.96
N TYR A 18 1.87 14.62 0.94
CA TYR A 18 2.86 13.56 1.11
C TYR A 18 3.17 13.39 2.59
N ILE A 19 2.98 12.17 3.08
CA ILE A 19 3.30 11.81 4.46
C ILE A 19 4.72 11.25 4.48
N PRO A 20 5.70 11.90 5.13
CA PRO A 20 7.04 11.36 5.27
C PRO A 20 7.04 10.15 6.19
N ILE A 21 8.02 9.25 6.02
CA ILE A 21 8.27 8.18 7.00
C ILE A 21 8.63 8.83 8.33
N SER A 22 7.96 8.39 9.39
CA SER A 22 8.10 8.98 10.72
C SER A 22 8.00 7.89 11.81
N ASN A 23 8.05 8.28 13.07
CA ASN A 23 7.80 7.39 14.19
C ASN A 23 6.32 6.94 14.18
N PRO A 24 6.04 5.62 14.31
CA PRO A 24 4.68 5.07 14.36
C PRO A 24 3.76 5.75 15.39
N ASP A 25 4.30 6.26 16.48
CA ASP A 25 3.54 6.96 17.52
C ASP A 25 2.80 8.21 16.99
N PHE A 26 3.29 8.79 15.90
CA PHE A 26 2.65 9.95 15.25
C PHE A 26 1.58 9.56 14.21
N ALA A 27 1.33 8.27 13.95
CA ALA A 27 0.39 7.84 12.93
C ALA A 27 -1.00 8.47 13.12
N ARG A 28 -1.49 8.51 14.37
CA ARG A 28 -2.76 9.12 14.72
C ARG A 28 -2.83 10.60 14.34
N GLU A 29 -1.75 11.33 14.61
CA GLU A 29 -1.68 12.76 14.33
C GLU A 29 -1.71 13.07 12.83
N TYR A 30 -1.06 12.21 12.02
CA TYR A 30 -1.11 12.34 10.57
C TYR A 30 -2.48 11.95 10.02
N VAL A 31 -3.04 10.83 10.49
CA VAL A 31 -4.33 10.34 10.01
C VAL A 31 -5.47 11.31 10.39
N ASN A 32 -5.39 11.98 11.54
CA ASN A 32 -6.37 13.00 11.93
C ASN A 32 -6.46 14.18 10.92
N ARG A 33 -5.38 14.44 10.16
CA ARG A 33 -5.28 15.59 9.26
C ARG A 33 -5.64 15.28 7.81
N ILE A 34 -5.97 14.03 7.50
CA ILE A 34 -6.34 13.61 6.15
C ILE A 34 -7.76 13.04 6.14
N ASP A 35 -8.41 13.08 5.00
CA ASP A 35 -9.73 12.47 4.81
C ASP A 35 -9.64 11.04 4.28
N LYS A 36 -8.60 10.74 3.49
CA LYS A 36 -8.38 9.45 2.83
C LYS A 36 -6.89 9.15 2.78
N LEU A 37 -6.53 7.88 2.84
CA LEU A 37 -5.15 7.41 2.77
C LEU A 37 -4.90 6.69 1.44
N ILE A 38 -3.81 7.02 0.76
CA ILE A 38 -3.32 6.29 -0.41
C ILE A 38 -1.97 5.67 -0.07
N LEU A 39 -1.89 4.35 -0.20
CA LEU A 39 -0.65 3.58 -0.08
C LEU A 39 -0.09 3.31 -1.48
N SER A 40 1.08 3.83 -1.77
CA SER A 40 1.73 3.69 -3.08
C SER A 40 2.50 2.38 -3.22
N GLY A 41 2.91 2.07 -4.45
CA GLY A 41 3.81 0.98 -4.77
C GLY A 41 5.22 1.15 -4.20
N GLY A 42 6.05 0.13 -4.36
CA GLY A 42 7.44 0.14 -3.91
C GLY A 42 7.95 -1.25 -3.57
N GLN A 43 8.86 -1.32 -2.61
CA GLN A 43 9.57 -2.51 -2.14
C GLN A 43 8.60 -3.59 -1.60
N ASN A 44 9.10 -4.81 -1.46
CA ASN A 44 8.32 -5.90 -0.89
C ASN A 44 7.91 -5.62 0.57
N VAL A 45 6.73 -6.10 0.94
CA VAL A 45 6.27 -6.12 2.33
C VAL A 45 6.98 -7.25 3.07
N ASP A 46 7.50 -7.00 4.26
CA ASP A 46 8.16 -8.02 5.06
C ASP A 46 7.20 -9.16 5.42
N SER A 47 7.62 -10.40 5.20
CA SER A 47 6.77 -11.58 5.36
C SER A 47 6.30 -11.82 6.80
N SER A 48 6.97 -11.23 7.79
CA SER A 48 6.55 -11.29 9.20
C SER A 48 5.17 -10.66 9.43
N TYR A 49 4.75 -9.71 8.58
CA TYR A 49 3.43 -9.08 8.69
C TYR A 49 2.27 -9.98 8.29
N TYR A 50 2.53 -11.08 7.58
CA TYR A 50 1.53 -12.10 7.26
C TYR A 50 1.91 -13.50 7.77
N GLY A 51 2.84 -13.56 8.74
CA GLY A 51 3.14 -14.77 9.49
C GLY A 51 3.92 -15.85 8.74
N GLU A 52 4.63 -15.49 7.68
CA GLU A 52 5.41 -16.41 6.86
C GLU A 52 6.92 -16.16 6.99
N GLU A 53 7.71 -17.21 6.75
CA GLU A 53 9.15 -17.07 6.58
C GLU A 53 9.46 -16.49 5.20
N LYS A 54 10.57 -15.74 5.10
CA LYS A 54 11.06 -15.25 3.80
C LYS A 54 11.50 -16.41 2.92
N THR A 55 10.87 -16.55 1.77
CA THR A 55 11.25 -17.54 0.76
C THR A 55 12.07 -16.95 -0.37
N ILE A 56 12.12 -15.62 -0.45
CA ILE A 56 12.90 -14.88 -1.43
C ILE A 56 14.03 -14.15 -0.71
N ASP A 57 15.26 -14.42 -1.09
CA ASP A 57 16.42 -13.61 -0.68
C ASP A 57 16.50 -12.34 -1.54
N SER A 58 15.62 -11.41 -1.27
CA SER A 58 15.59 -10.11 -1.91
C SER A 58 16.09 -9.04 -0.95
N LYS A 59 16.95 -8.16 -1.45
CA LYS A 59 17.35 -6.94 -0.71
C LYS A 59 16.31 -5.83 -0.81
N ASP A 60 15.23 -6.09 -1.52
CA ASP A 60 14.18 -5.11 -1.79
C ASP A 60 13.10 -5.10 -0.69
N TYR A 61 13.54 -4.82 0.53
CA TYR A 61 12.68 -4.61 1.71
C TYR A 61 13.04 -3.28 2.38
N PHE A 62 12.05 -2.59 2.91
CA PHE A 62 12.26 -1.35 3.66
C PHE A 62 11.45 -1.36 4.96
N LEU A 63 11.99 -1.98 5.98
CA LEU A 63 11.30 -2.21 7.26
C LEU A 63 10.78 -0.92 7.93
N ALA A 64 11.54 0.17 7.87
CA ALA A 64 11.10 1.44 8.45
C ALA A 64 9.82 1.95 7.79
N ARG A 65 9.68 1.74 6.48
CA ARG A 65 8.47 2.06 5.74
C ARG A 65 7.31 1.13 6.11
N ASP A 66 7.58 -0.18 6.26
CA ASP A 66 6.57 -1.13 6.67
C ASP A 66 5.99 -0.79 8.04
N ILE A 67 6.85 -0.56 9.04
CA ILE A 67 6.45 -0.19 10.40
C ILE A 67 5.57 1.06 10.38
N TRP A 68 5.99 2.08 9.64
CA TRP A 68 5.27 3.35 9.54
C TRP A 68 3.92 3.19 8.85
N GLU A 69 3.89 2.58 7.67
CA GLU A 69 2.65 2.42 6.89
C GLU A 69 1.66 1.47 7.57
N VAL A 70 2.12 0.42 8.28
CA VAL A 70 1.25 -0.41 9.12
C VAL A 70 0.54 0.40 10.19
N ALA A 71 1.26 1.31 10.86
CA ALA A 71 0.65 2.18 11.86
C ALA A 71 -0.38 3.13 11.24
N LEU A 72 -0.09 3.72 10.07
CA LEU A 72 -1.03 4.56 9.34
C LEU A 72 -2.31 3.80 8.94
N VAL A 73 -2.16 2.57 8.42
CA VAL A 73 -3.31 1.74 8.02
C VAL A 73 -4.19 1.40 9.21
N LYS A 74 -3.59 0.94 10.30
CA LYS A 74 -4.33 0.60 11.53
C LYS A 74 -5.11 1.80 12.06
N GLU A 75 -4.50 2.96 12.07
CA GLU A 75 -5.14 4.18 12.53
C GLU A 75 -6.24 4.65 11.57
N ALA A 76 -6.03 4.55 10.25
CA ALA A 76 -7.05 4.88 9.25
C ALA A 76 -8.27 3.98 9.38
N ILE A 77 -8.08 2.67 9.58
CA ILE A 77 -9.16 1.71 9.83
C ILE A 77 -9.91 2.08 11.12
N ALA A 78 -9.18 2.35 12.21
CA ALA A 78 -9.77 2.71 13.50
C ALA A 78 -10.62 3.98 13.42
N GLN A 79 -10.25 4.93 12.56
CA GLN A 79 -10.99 6.16 12.33
C GLN A 79 -12.05 6.05 11.21
N GLY A 80 -12.23 4.87 10.60
CA GLY A 80 -13.18 4.66 9.50
C GLY A 80 -12.84 5.45 8.23
N LYS A 81 -11.57 5.78 8.01
CA LYS A 81 -11.13 6.53 6.82
C LYS A 81 -10.87 5.59 5.64
N PRO A 82 -11.32 5.96 4.42
CA PRO A 82 -11.06 5.16 3.23
C PRO A 82 -9.57 5.03 2.95
N VAL A 83 -9.15 3.82 2.57
CA VAL A 83 -7.77 3.49 2.20
C VAL A 83 -7.75 2.92 0.79
N LEU A 84 -6.93 3.49 -0.08
CA LEU A 84 -6.62 2.95 -1.40
C LEU A 84 -5.19 2.41 -1.41
N GLY A 85 -5.05 1.12 -1.64
CA GLY A 85 -3.75 0.48 -1.84
C GLY A 85 -3.46 0.25 -3.32
N VAL A 86 -2.28 0.66 -3.79
CA VAL A 86 -1.82 0.43 -5.16
C VAL A 86 -0.54 -0.40 -5.14
N CYS A 87 -0.52 -1.51 -5.88
CA CYS A 87 0.61 -2.44 -5.95
C CYS A 87 1.01 -2.91 -4.53
N ARG A 88 2.21 -2.58 -4.06
CA ARG A 88 2.66 -2.88 -2.70
C ARG A 88 1.67 -2.36 -1.63
N GLY A 89 1.04 -1.22 -1.84
CA GLY A 89 0.07 -0.66 -0.90
C GLY A 89 -1.14 -1.58 -0.68
N LEU A 90 -1.63 -2.24 -1.72
CA LEU A 90 -2.67 -3.27 -1.60
C LEU A 90 -2.16 -4.50 -0.85
N GLN A 91 -0.92 -4.92 -1.12
CA GLN A 91 -0.29 -6.04 -0.42
C GLN A 91 -0.16 -5.77 1.09
N LEU A 92 0.30 -4.59 1.46
CA LEU A 92 0.41 -4.18 2.86
C LEU A 92 -0.96 -4.15 3.55
N TYR A 93 -1.96 -3.56 2.90
CA TYR A 93 -3.32 -3.51 3.43
C TYR A 93 -3.87 -4.92 3.68
N ASN A 94 -3.70 -5.83 2.71
CA ASN A 94 -4.10 -7.22 2.83
C ASN A 94 -3.41 -7.92 4.02
N ALA A 95 -2.09 -7.75 4.18
CA ALA A 95 -1.34 -8.31 5.30
C ALA A 95 -1.82 -7.76 6.66
N VAL A 96 -2.04 -6.45 6.76
CA VAL A 96 -2.51 -5.80 8.00
C VAL A 96 -3.92 -6.25 8.40
N THR A 97 -4.75 -6.60 7.43
CA THR A 97 -6.13 -7.08 7.65
C THR A 97 -6.23 -8.60 7.81
N GLY A 98 -5.11 -9.30 7.89
CA GLY A 98 -5.05 -10.74 8.18
C GLY A 98 -4.94 -11.65 6.96
N GLY A 99 -4.73 -11.09 5.77
CA GLY A 99 -4.44 -11.86 4.56
C GLY A 99 -2.98 -12.28 4.45
N SER A 100 -2.68 -13.18 3.51
CA SER A 100 -1.33 -13.61 3.15
C SER A 100 -0.97 -13.19 1.74
N LEU A 101 0.30 -13.35 1.36
CA LEU A 101 0.84 -12.97 0.07
C LEU A 101 1.64 -14.11 -0.55
N ASN A 102 1.49 -14.31 -1.84
CA ASN A 102 2.45 -15.11 -2.61
C ASN A 102 3.73 -14.30 -2.79
N GLN A 103 4.83 -14.75 -2.18
CA GLN A 103 6.09 -14.01 -2.20
C GLN A 103 6.74 -13.98 -3.60
N ALA A 104 6.45 -14.99 -4.43
CA ALA A 104 6.87 -15.04 -5.83
C ALA A 104 5.71 -15.50 -6.70
N ILE A 105 5.53 -14.86 -7.85
CA ILE A 105 4.56 -15.24 -8.88
C ILE A 105 5.32 -15.29 -10.20
N ASP A 106 5.41 -16.49 -10.79
CA ASP A 106 6.09 -16.69 -12.06
C ASP A 106 5.43 -15.86 -13.17
N GLY A 107 6.24 -15.20 -13.97
CA GLY A 107 5.77 -14.37 -15.09
C GLY A 107 5.10 -13.05 -14.70
N HIS A 108 5.07 -12.68 -13.41
CA HIS A 108 4.33 -11.50 -12.96
C HIS A 108 5.01 -10.16 -13.33
N ALA A 109 6.31 -10.06 -13.29
CA ALA A 109 7.05 -8.82 -13.47
C ALA A 109 7.95 -8.83 -14.73
N GLU A 110 7.67 -9.71 -15.68
CA GLU A 110 8.52 -9.90 -16.87
C GLU A 110 8.39 -8.78 -17.90
N LYS A 111 7.33 -7.98 -17.80
CA LYS A 111 7.04 -6.88 -18.72
C LYS A 111 7.39 -5.53 -18.10
N GLY A 112 7.58 -4.53 -18.94
CA GLY A 112 7.86 -3.16 -18.51
C GLY A 112 6.73 -2.56 -17.64
N PRO A 113 7.02 -1.50 -16.87
CA PRO A 113 6.11 -0.95 -15.86
C PRO A 113 4.80 -0.36 -16.40
N PHE A 114 4.69 -0.21 -17.70
CA PHE A 114 3.50 0.32 -18.37
C PHE A 114 2.80 -0.70 -19.27
N GLU A 115 3.27 -1.96 -19.26
CA GLU A 115 2.66 -3.02 -20.05
C GLU A 115 1.60 -3.78 -19.25
N ILE A 116 0.50 -4.13 -19.92
CA ILE A 116 -0.57 -4.94 -19.31
C ILE A 116 -0.06 -6.37 -19.16
N THR A 117 0.11 -6.80 -17.92
CA THR A 117 0.58 -8.15 -17.59
C THR A 117 -0.58 -9.13 -17.42
N HIS A 118 -1.68 -8.69 -16.81
CA HIS A 118 -2.84 -9.52 -16.48
C HIS A 118 -4.15 -8.80 -16.80
N LYS A 119 -5.18 -9.60 -17.07
CA LYS A 119 -6.57 -9.13 -17.04
C LYS A 119 -7.12 -9.35 -15.64
N ILE A 120 -7.89 -8.40 -15.15
CA ILE A 120 -8.65 -8.51 -13.90
C ILE A 120 -10.14 -8.42 -14.22
N VAL A 121 -10.95 -9.03 -13.36
CA VAL A 121 -12.40 -8.93 -13.37
C VAL A 121 -12.82 -8.38 -12.03
N THR A 122 -13.59 -7.30 -12.03
CA THR A 122 -14.17 -6.74 -10.80
C THR A 122 -15.57 -7.30 -10.60
N GLU A 123 -15.98 -7.46 -9.35
CA GLU A 123 -17.34 -7.89 -9.03
C GLU A 123 -18.32 -6.73 -9.24
N ASN A 124 -19.53 -7.06 -9.73
CA ASN A 124 -20.59 -6.06 -9.89
C ASN A 124 -20.95 -5.45 -8.53
N GLY A 125 -20.93 -4.12 -8.46
CA GLY A 125 -21.22 -3.37 -7.24
C GLY A 125 -20.00 -3.14 -6.34
N SER A 126 -18.81 -3.59 -6.72
CA SER A 126 -17.57 -3.19 -6.07
C SER A 126 -17.28 -1.69 -6.29
N GLN A 127 -16.40 -1.11 -5.45
CA GLN A 127 -15.97 0.28 -5.59
C GLN A 127 -14.81 0.46 -6.59
N LEU A 128 -14.37 -0.62 -7.21
CA LEU A 128 -13.33 -0.63 -8.26
C LEU A 128 -13.95 -0.83 -9.63
#